data_5b56b0b6c2eee42dde24bbae32ef71cf
#
_entry.id   5b56b0b6c2eee42dde24bbae32ef71cf
#
_cell.length_a   1.000
_cell.length_b   1.000
_cell.length_c   1.000
_cell.angle_alpha   90.00
_cell.angle_beta   90.00
_cell.angle_gamma   90.00
#
_symmetry.space_group_name_H-M   'P 1'
#
loop_
_entity.id
_entity.type
_entity.pdbx_description
1 polymer ?
#
loop_
_entity_poly.entity_id
_entity_poly.type
_entity_poly.pdbx_seq_one_letter_code
_entity_poly.pdbx_strand_id
1 'polypeptide(L)'
;MIYKKIKSLTNYFIKTLGIIFLLIILIFFFGSSTSLRINFLSEYALDNLKKFVRLKPDYNSFQVNNISEFSEVYKEWFLSFFNSKNDFPKVEILTNFNNLIKLENQRSRKVDDSFVKARIKIYQQDNNDNKIIKVKVRSKGDRNIHRINHKLMSLKVDVRGEDRFFGLEEFSIQDPIVRNYTWEILLHKLAKKENLIGLEIFPINLIKNGEKIGIFFVEEGFTNELLEKNNRKEGPIIGLDENASMLNFPNLYYDFYSEKKLLNKMPGTYKIAKNKLYELKNNYKNNNFNINDYFNIDDWAKLFALTDLLTTYHGTVPKSVKFYYNVNTGLFEPIIFDGHKGGDNYQKFIFLDLVNSVNTNNQECGFVCQHKEWFNIFFDKKNVNFLNKYLFYLEKFSSENYIKEINSIIIKDLNHINKSLYANLAPSDGVFYKGFLPYHFDLNHLTERAKLINNKIH
;
A
#
# COMPACT_ATOMS: atom_id res chain seq x y z
N MET A 1 -35.34 10.39 53.30
CA MET A 1 -35.02 11.73 52.75
C MET A 1 -33.67 11.77 52.06
N ILE A 2 -32.61 11.19 52.61
CA ILE A 2 -31.24 11.15 52.05
C ILE A 2 -31.17 10.42 50.68
N TYR A 3 -31.86 9.27 50.53
CA TYR A 3 -31.83 8.48 49.28
C TYR A 3 -32.46 9.23 48.08
N LYS A 4 -33.52 10.02 48.29
CA LYS A 4 -34.11 10.87 47.25
C LYS A 4 -33.15 12.00 46.82
N LYS A 5 -32.37 12.54 47.75
CA LYS A 5 -31.36 13.59 47.47
C LYS A 5 -30.16 13.05 46.67
N ILE A 6 -29.71 11.83 47.00
CA ILE A 6 -28.60 11.15 46.27
C ILE A 6 -29.04 10.81 44.85
N LYS A 7 -30.26 10.26 44.68
CA LYS A 7 -30.82 9.95 43.35
C LYS A 7 -31.02 11.19 42.47
N SER A 8 -31.35 12.32 43.07
CA SER A 8 -31.46 13.60 42.40
C SER A 8 -30.10 14.15 41.97
N LEU A 9 -29.09 14.06 42.83
CA LEU A 9 -27.70 14.48 42.52
C LEU A 9 -27.07 13.59 41.44
N THR A 10 -27.27 12.28 41.46
CA THR A 10 -26.78 11.36 40.43
C THR A 10 -27.43 11.63 39.07
N ASN A 11 -28.77 11.88 39.06
CA ASN A 11 -29.44 12.25 37.82
C ASN A 11 -29.01 13.62 37.28
N TYR A 12 -28.70 14.56 38.16
CA TYR A 12 -28.19 15.87 37.75
C TYR A 12 -26.75 15.72 37.16
N PHE A 13 -25.91 14.93 37.82
CA PHE A 13 -24.56 14.64 37.37
C PHE A 13 -24.55 13.91 36.03
N ILE A 14 -25.42 12.91 35.82
CA ILE A 14 -25.56 12.19 34.55
C ILE A 14 -26.07 13.12 33.44
N LYS A 15 -27.03 14.01 33.75
CA LYS A 15 -27.51 15.00 32.78
C LYS A 15 -26.45 16.03 32.41
N THR A 16 -25.65 16.48 33.39
CA THR A 16 -24.56 17.43 33.16
C THR A 16 -23.44 16.80 32.33
N LEU A 17 -23.05 15.55 32.62
CA LEU A 17 -22.14 14.76 31.82
C LEU A 17 -22.66 14.54 30.40
N GLY A 18 -23.95 14.24 30.24
CA GLY A 18 -24.58 14.12 28.93
C GLY A 18 -24.60 15.42 28.14
N ILE A 19 -24.81 16.57 28.78
CA ILE A 19 -24.75 17.88 28.14
C ILE A 19 -23.29 18.23 27.77
N ILE A 20 -22.30 17.97 28.64
CA ILE A 20 -20.90 18.16 28.34
C ILE A 20 -20.47 17.27 27.17
N PHE A 21 -20.89 16.01 27.16
CA PHE A 21 -20.63 15.07 26.06
C PHE A 21 -21.30 15.52 24.77
N LEU A 22 -22.53 16.04 24.83
CA LEU A 22 -23.23 16.61 23.67
C LEU A 22 -22.55 17.88 23.16
N LEU A 23 -22.07 18.74 24.04
CA LEU A 23 -21.31 19.94 23.70
C LEU A 23 -19.94 19.58 23.06
N ILE A 24 -19.27 18.57 23.58
CA ILE A 24 -18.05 18.03 22.97
C ILE A 24 -18.36 17.48 21.58
N ILE A 25 -19.41 16.71 21.42
CA ILE A 25 -19.89 16.21 20.11
C ILE A 25 -20.22 17.38 19.18
N LEU A 26 -20.94 18.38 19.64
CA LEU A 26 -21.31 19.55 18.84
C LEU A 26 -20.06 20.37 18.44
N ILE A 27 -19.11 20.56 19.34
CA ILE A 27 -17.83 21.22 19.03
C ILE A 27 -17.07 20.39 17.99
N PHE A 28 -17.07 19.05 18.09
CA PHE A 28 -16.45 18.16 17.09
C PHE A 28 -17.18 18.17 15.75
N PHE A 29 -18.51 18.21 15.72
CA PHE A 29 -19.29 18.19 14.49
C PHE A 29 -19.38 19.54 13.77
N PHE A 30 -19.44 20.65 14.50
CA PHE A 30 -19.64 21.98 13.93
C PHE A 30 -18.39 22.85 13.93
N GLY A 31 -17.35 22.50 14.69
CA GLY A 31 -16.07 23.23 14.72
C GLY A 31 -15.27 23.13 13.42
N SER A 32 -15.54 22.16 12.57
CA SER A 32 -14.84 21.96 11.30
C SER A 32 -15.39 22.83 10.16
N SER A 33 -16.61 23.34 10.27
CA SER A 33 -17.28 24.10 9.21
C SER A 33 -17.22 25.63 9.38
N THR A 34 -16.83 26.12 10.55
CA THR A 34 -16.65 27.54 10.81
C THR A 34 -15.19 27.82 11.13
N SER A 35 -14.66 28.89 10.54
CA SER A 35 -13.31 29.43 10.71
C SER A 35 -13.00 29.90 12.15
N LEU A 36 -13.60 29.32 13.15
CA LEU A 36 -13.17 29.39 14.53
C LEU A 36 -11.85 28.60 14.65
N ARG A 37 -10.81 29.19 14.09
CA ARG A 37 -9.44 28.95 14.52
C ARG A 37 -9.40 29.29 16.00
N ILE A 38 -9.76 28.33 16.83
CA ILE A 38 -9.39 28.37 18.23
C ILE A 38 -7.87 28.18 18.24
N ASN A 39 -7.17 29.27 18.00
CA ASN A 39 -5.72 29.42 18.28
C ASN A 39 -5.38 29.07 19.73
N PHE A 40 -6.34 28.64 20.53
CA PHE A 40 -6.24 28.34 21.95
C PHE A 40 -5.82 26.88 22.22
N LEU A 41 -5.97 25.98 21.26
CA LEU A 41 -5.35 24.68 21.39
C LEU A 41 -3.99 24.76 20.69
N SER A 42 -3.06 25.40 21.38
CA SER A 42 -1.66 25.53 21.02
C SER A 42 -1.06 24.17 20.63
N GLU A 43 0.08 24.19 19.96
CA GLU A 43 0.93 23.00 19.72
C GLU A 43 1.08 22.14 20.99
N TYR A 44 1.05 22.75 22.18
CA TYR A 44 1.09 22.08 23.47
C TYR A 44 -0.12 21.17 23.73
N ALA A 45 -1.35 21.58 23.42
CA ALA A 45 -2.54 20.75 23.59
C ALA A 45 -2.56 19.60 22.56
N LEU A 46 -2.14 19.91 21.32
CA LEU A 46 -1.97 18.89 20.27
C LEU A 46 -0.89 17.88 20.64
N ASP A 47 0.23 18.34 21.21
CA ASP A 47 1.34 17.48 21.63
C ASP A 47 0.95 16.59 22.83
N ASN A 48 0.18 17.12 23.76
CA ASN A 48 -0.38 16.33 24.84
C ASN A 48 -1.45 15.35 24.37
N LEU A 49 -2.25 15.72 23.40
CA LEU A 49 -3.21 14.83 22.75
C LEU A 49 -2.49 13.70 21.98
N LYS A 50 -1.43 14.02 21.24
CA LYS A 50 -0.55 13.05 20.58
C LYS A 50 0.10 12.09 21.58
N LYS A 51 0.57 12.59 22.72
CA LYS A 51 1.12 11.76 23.81
C LYS A 51 0.06 10.89 24.44
N PHE A 52 -1.14 11.40 24.68
CA PHE A 52 -2.26 10.66 25.23
C PHE A 52 -2.72 9.55 24.29
N VAL A 53 -2.78 9.84 22.99
CA VAL A 53 -3.18 8.90 21.93
C VAL A 53 -2.01 7.97 21.55
N ARG A 54 -0.81 8.12 22.16
CA ARG A 54 0.41 7.36 21.86
C ARG A 54 0.76 7.30 20.35
N LEU A 55 0.50 8.38 19.63
CA LEU A 55 0.93 8.50 18.24
C LEU A 55 2.47 8.50 18.22
N LYS A 56 3.08 7.48 17.64
CA LYS A 56 4.54 7.43 17.53
C LYS A 56 5.02 8.43 16.47
N PRO A 57 6.01 9.29 16.75
CA PRO A 57 6.49 10.30 15.83
C PRO A 57 7.15 9.78 14.55
N ASP A 58 7.55 8.50 14.53
CA ASP A 58 8.49 7.97 13.54
C ASP A 58 7.87 7.59 12.18
N TYR A 59 6.56 7.77 12.02
CA TYR A 59 5.86 7.40 10.79
C TYR A 59 5.17 8.63 10.19
N ASN A 60 5.93 9.41 9.43
CA ASN A 60 5.51 10.71 8.91
C ASN A 60 4.39 10.70 7.86
N SER A 61 3.94 9.55 7.38
CA SER A 61 3.03 9.51 6.23
C SER A 61 1.53 9.57 6.55
N PHE A 62 1.11 9.40 7.81
CA PHE A 62 -0.32 9.38 8.22
C PHE A 62 -0.55 9.95 9.61
N GLN A 63 0.24 10.91 10.01
CA GLN A 63 -0.01 11.61 11.26
C GLN A 63 -1.17 12.59 11.08
N VAL A 64 -2.08 12.57 12.03
CA VAL A 64 -3.02 13.67 12.23
C VAL A 64 -2.19 14.90 12.56
N ASN A 65 -2.09 15.84 11.63
CA ASN A 65 -1.22 17.00 11.75
C ASN A 65 -1.88 18.18 12.48
N ASN A 66 -3.21 18.14 12.57
CA ASN A 66 -3.96 19.21 13.20
C ASN A 66 -5.29 18.68 13.80
N ILE A 67 -5.91 19.52 14.64
CA ILE A 67 -7.17 19.18 15.32
C ILE A 67 -8.32 18.95 14.33
N SER A 68 -8.33 19.63 13.19
CA SER A 68 -9.35 19.46 12.17
C SER A 68 -9.31 18.05 11.59
N GLU A 69 -8.14 17.54 11.19
CA GLU A 69 -7.97 16.16 10.73
C GLU A 69 -8.36 15.15 11.82
N PHE A 70 -7.98 15.42 13.06
CA PHE A 70 -8.36 14.58 14.20
C PHE A 70 -9.87 14.53 14.38
N SER A 71 -10.55 15.66 14.29
CA SER A 71 -12.03 15.72 14.40
C SER A 71 -12.73 14.99 13.26
N GLU A 72 -12.22 15.10 12.03
CA GLU A 72 -12.76 14.37 10.87
C GLU A 72 -12.59 12.86 11.02
N VAL A 73 -11.44 12.42 11.48
CA VAL A 73 -11.20 10.99 11.72
C VAL A 73 -12.14 10.42 12.78
N TYR A 74 -12.34 11.12 13.89
CA TYR A 74 -13.29 10.68 14.92
C TYR A 74 -14.74 10.71 14.42
N LYS A 75 -15.10 11.68 13.61
CA LYS A 75 -16.40 11.74 12.94
C LYS A 75 -16.60 10.51 12.04
N GLU A 76 -15.64 10.20 11.18
CA GLU A 76 -15.70 9.02 10.30
C GLU A 76 -15.73 7.72 11.10
N TRP A 77 -14.92 7.61 12.15
CA TRP A 77 -14.96 6.49 13.08
C TRP A 77 -16.35 6.33 13.71
N PHE A 78 -16.94 7.40 14.25
CA PHE A 78 -18.29 7.35 14.85
C PHE A 78 -19.34 6.97 13.81
N LEU A 79 -19.31 7.57 12.63
CA LEU A 79 -20.28 7.28 11.56
C LEU A 79 -20.13 5.84 11.03
N SER A 80 -18.94 5.27 11.09
CA SER A 80 -18.69 3.91 10.61
C SER A 80 -19.43 2.84 11.43
N PHE A 81 -19.71 3.07 12.71
CA PHE A 81 -20.52 2.14 13.53
C PHE A 81 -21.95 1.97 12.98
N PHE A 82 -22.48 2.98 12.33
CA PHE A 82 -23.84 2.94 11.78
C PHE A 82 -23.89 2.50 10.32
N ASN A 83 -22.80 2.68 9.58
CA ASN A 83 -22.77 2.56 8.13
C ASN A 83 -21.80 1.48 7.61
N SER A 84 -21.05 0.81 8.47
CA SER A 84 -20.13 -0.24 8.03
C SER A 84 -20.85 -1.57 7.89
N LYS A 85 -20.64 -2.21 6.72
CA LYS A 85 -20.97 -3.63 6.51
C LYS A 85 -19.66 -4.39 6.44
N ASN A 86 -19.37 -5.18 7.46
CA ASN A 86 -18.20 -6.05 7.44
C ASN A 86 -18.60 -7.42 6.88
N ASP A 87 -18.77 -7.50 5.57
CA ASP A 87 -19.12 -8.69 4.80
C ASP A 87 -17.90 -9.37 4.14
N PHE A 88 -16.70 -8.99 4.55
CA PHE A 88 -15.46 -9.58 4.01
C PHE A 88 -15.33 -11.07 4.32
N PRO A 89 -14.70 -11.86 3.42
CA PRO A 89 -14.47 -13.27 3.64
C PRO A 89 -13.82 -13.55 5.01
N LYS A 90 -14.39 -14.48 5.75
CA LYS A 90 -13.86 -14.92 7.03
C LYS A 90 -12.87 -16.04 6.83
N VAL A 91 -11.62 -15.82 7.27
CA VAL A 91 -10.48 -16.71 7.02
C VAL A 91 -9.75 -17.00 8.31
N GLU A 92 -9.49 -18.27 8.58
CA GLU A 92 -8.75 -18.71 9.76
C GLU A 92 -7.45 -19.41 9.36
N ILE A 93 -6.34 -18.96 9.95
CA ILE A 93 -5.03 -19.63 9.86
C ILE A 93 -4.88 -20.56 11.06
N LEU A 94 -4.69 -21.84 10.78
CA LEU A 94 -4.50 -22.90 11.77
C LEU A 94 -3.05 -23.36 11.77
N THR A 95 -2.35 -23.13 12.86
CA THR A 95 -0.98 -23.57 13.09
C THR A 95 -0.88 -24.36 14.40
N ASN A 96 -0.06 -25.40 14.44
CA ASN A 96 0.24 -26.07 15.70
C ASN A 96 1.19 -25.23 16.56
N PHE A 97 1.28 -25.56 17.83
CA PHE A 97 2.04 -24.81 18.82
C PHE A 97 3.53 -24.66 18.44
N ASN A 98 4.19 -25.73 17.98
CA ASN A 98 5.60 -25.69 17.60
C ASN A 98 5.85 -24.76 16.40
N ASN A 99 4.95 -24.75 15.43
CA ASN A 99 5.02 -23.85 14.28
C ASN A 99 4.74 -22.40 14.67
N LEU A 100 3.85 -22.18 15.64
CA LEU A 100 3.59 -20.84 16.19
C LEU A 100 4.84 -20.27 16.86
N ILE A 101 5.56 -21.08 17.67
CA ILE A 101 6.84 -20.68 18.28
C ILE A 101 7.87 -20.32 17.20
N LYS A 102 7.97 -21.13 16.13
CA LYS A 102 8.89 -20.81 15.02
C LYS A 102 8.55 -19.48 14.36
N LEU A 103 7.27 -19.22 14.07
CA LEU A 103 6.82 -17.94 13.50
C LEU A 103 7.14 -16.76 14.44
N GLU A 104 6.96 -16.95 15.74
CA GLU A 104 7.29 -15.92 16.75
C GLU A 104 8.80 -15.64 16.79
N ASN A 105 9.63 -16.67 16.69
CA ASN A 105 11.08 -16.53 16.58
C ASN A 105 11.49 -15.77 15.31
N GLN A 106 10.88 -16.07 14.16
CA GLN A 106 11.08 -15.32 12.91
C GLN A 106 10.71 -13.85 13.08
N ARG A 107 9.58 -13.58 13.73
CA ARG A 107 9.13 -12.22 14.02
C ARG A 107 10.12 -11.45 14.89
N SER A 108 10.55 -12.06 16.00
CA SER A 108 11.36 -11.38 17.02
C SER A 108 12.84 -11.25 16.65
N ARG A 109 13.41 -12.30 16.02
CA ARG A 109 14.86 -12.40 15.78
C ARG A 109 15.30 -12.10 14.37
N LYS A 110 14.40 -12.07 13.39
CA LYS A 110 14.70 -11.90 11.94
C LYS A 110 15.69 -12.94 11.37
N VAL A 111 15.85 -14.11 12.00
CA VAL A 111 16.99 -15.00 11.75
C VAL A 111 16.65 -16.17 10.84
N ASP A 112 15.37 -16.52 10.65
CA ASP A 112 14.96 -17.70 9.89
C ASP A 112 13.77 -17.40 9.00
N ASP A 113 13.96 -17.57 7.68
CA ASP A 113 12.93 -17.37 6.67
C ASP A 113 12.26 -18.69 6.25
N SER A 114 12.43 -19.77 6.99
CA SER A 114 11.89 -21.08 6.67
C SER A 114 10.36 -21.11 6.79
N PHE A 115 9.73 -21.72 5.80
CA PHE A 115 8.29 -21.92 5.84
C PHE A 115 7.89 -23.02 6.85
N VAL A 116 6.84 -22.77 7.61
CA VAL A 116 6.20 -23.75 8.48
C VAL A 116 4.87 -24.22 7.92
N LYS A 117 4.46 -25.46 8.23
CA LYS A 117 3.17 -26.02 7.77
C LYS A 117 2.01 -25.37 8.53
N ALA A 118 0.97 -25.00 7.79
CA ALA A 118 -0.29 -24.47 8.32
C ALA A 118 -1.47 -24.95 7.47
N ARG A 119 -2.67 -24.59 7.89
CA ARG A 119 -3.92 -24.76 7.11
C ARG A 119 -4.67 -23.45 7.14
N ILE A 120 -5.35 -23.14 6.04
CA ILE A 120 -6.29 -22.02 5.96
C ILE A 120 -7.69 -22.61 5.86
N LYS A 121 -8.58 -22.15 6.74
CA LYS A 121 -10.01 -22.45 6.71
C LYS A 121 -10.76 -21.22 6.22
N ILE A 122 -11.50 -21.37 5.14
CA ILE A 122 -12.37 -20.33 4.58
C ILE A 122 -13.79 -20.67 5.01
N TYR A 123 -14.43 -19.74 5.74
CA TYR A 123 -15.82 -19.90 6.18
C TYR A 123 -16.76 -19.50 5.05
N GLN A 124 -17.66 -20.40 4.65
CA GLN A 124 -18.72 -20.11 3.68
C GLN A 124 -19.98 -19.64 4.41
N GLN A 125 -20.68 -18.64 3.86
CA GLN A 125 -21.83 -18.02 4.52
C GLN A 125 -23.05 -18.96 4.55
N ASP A 126 -23.23 -19.81 3.54
CA ASP A 126 -24.47 -20.57 3.31
C ASP A 126 -24.37 -22.09 3.56
N ASN A 127 -23.20 -22.63 3.81
CA ASN A 127 -22.99 -24.05 4.05
C ASN A 127 -22.03 -24.30 5.21
N ASN A 128 -22.32 -25.36 6.00
CA ASN A 128 -21.39 -25.84 7.04
C ASN A 128 -20.08 -26.42 6.47
N ASP A 129 -19.95 -26.53 5.14
CA ASP A 129 -18.77 -27.06 4.46
C ASP A 129 -17.71 -25.95 4.29
N ASN A 130 -16.95 -25.75 5.34
CA ASN A 130 -15.80 -24.85 5.29
C ASN A 130 -14.68 -25.44 4.42
N LYS A 131 -14.17 -24.67 3.47
CA LYS A 131 -13.02 -25.10 2.66
C LYS A 131 -11.73 -25.03 3.50
N ILE A 132 -10.95 -26.13 3.54
CA ILE A 132 -9.66 -26.19 4.22
C ILE A 132 -8.56 -26.41 3.18
N ILE A 133 -7.59 -25.49 3.14
CA ILE A 133 -6.46 -25.50 2.20
C ILE A 133 -5.17 -25.74 2.98
N LYS A 134 -4.32 -26.64 2.49
CA LYS A 134 -2.97 -26.85 3.04
C LYS A 134 -2.04 -25.75 2.53
N VAL A 135 -1.32 -25.13 3.44
CA VAL A 135 -0.39 -24.03 3.11
C VAL A 135 0.91 -24.18 3.87
N LYS A 136 1.92 -23.44 3.42
CA LYS A 136 3.09 -23.10 4.22
C LYS A 136 3.08 -21.60 4.47
N VAL A 137 3.49 -21.19 5.65
CA VAL A 137 3.53 -19.79 6.05
C VAL A 137 4.89 -19.44 6.66
N ARG A 138 5.31 -18.20 6.49
CA ARG A 138 6.45 -17.62 7.19
C ARG A 138 6.20 -16.16 7.53
N SER A 139 6.93 -15.60 8.48
CA SER A 139 6.91 -14.16 8.72
C SER A 139 7.35 -13.39 7.48
N LYS A 140 6.69 -12.27 7.16
CA LYS A 140 7.02 -11.38 6.04
C LYS A 140 7.46 -10.02 6.55
N GLY A 141 8.36 -9.39 5.78
CA GLY A 141 8.75 -7.99 5.92
C GLY A 141 9.94 -7.77 6.84
N ASP A 142 10.74 -6.81 6.47
CA ASP A 142 11.97 -6.37 7.14
C ASP A 142 11.70 -5.25 8.15
N ARG A 143 10.67 -4.42 7.90
CA ARG A 143 10.30 -3.29 8.76
C ARG A 143 9.52 -3.72 9.99
N ASN A 144 9.70 -2.98 11.09
CA ASN A 144 9.01 -3.26 12.35
C ASN A 144 7.49 -3.25 12.24
N ILE A 145 6.92 -2.49 11.31
CA ILE A 145 5.48 -2.42 11.07
C ILE A 145 4.88 -3.78 10.67
N HIS A 146 5.66 -4.65 10.03
CA HIS A 146 5.24 -6.03 9.71
C HIS A 146 5.30 -6.98 10.90
N ARG A 147 5.92 -6.56 12.02
CA ARG A 147 6.36 -7.43 13.10
C ARG A 147 5.97 -6.91 14.49
N ILE A 148 4.96 -6.06 14.59
CA ILE A 148 4.57 -5.37 15.85
C ILE A 148 4.36 -6.37 16.98
N ASN A 149 3.57 -7.40 16.75
CA ASN A 149 3.32 -8.50 17.69
C ASN A 149 2.83 -9.75 16.91
N HIS A 150 2.61 -10.87 17.61
CA HIS A 150 2.16 -12.13 17.00
C HIS A 150 0.79 -12.02 16.30
N LYS A 151 -0.10 -11.16 16.79
CA LYS A 151 -1.43 -10.94 16.18
C LYS A 151 -1.32 -10.18 14.87
N LEU A 152 -0.51 -9.11 14.85
CA LEU A 152 -0.38 -8.17 13.73
C LEU A 152 0.77 -8.51 12.76
N MET A 153 1.46 -9.63 13.00
CA MET A 153 2.54 -10.10 12.15
C MET A 153 2.04 -10.38 10.74
N SER A 154 2.72 -9.80 9.75
CA SER A 154 2.52 -10.12 8.34
C SER A 154 3.06 -11.50 8.01
N LEU A 155 2.32 -12.23 7.16
CA LEU A 155 2.67 -13.58 6.75
C LEU A 155 2.81 -13.67 5.23
N LYS A 156 3.84 -14.36 4.76
CA LYS A 156 3.90 -14.88 3.40
C LYS A 156 3.28 -16.28 3.41
N VAL A 157 2.41 -16.57 2.44
CA VAL A 157 1.66 -17.82 2.31
C VAL A 157 1.95 -18.45 0.96
N ASP A 158 2.25 -19.74 0.97
CA ASP A 158 2.45 -20.60 -0.19
C ASP A 158 1.43 -21.74 -0.11
N VAL A 159 0.50 -21.80 -1.07
CA VAL A 159 -0.55 -22.83 -1.17
C VAL A 159 0.08 -24.13 -1.65
N ARG A 160 -0.33 -25.26 -1.05
CA ARG A 160 0.24 -26.57 -1.36
C ARG A 160 -0.70 -27.42 -2.21
N GLY A 161 -0.13 -28.09 -3.22
CA GLY A 161 -0.90 -28.92 -4.14
C GLY A 161 -1.59 -28.09 -5.22
N GLU A 162 -2.75 -28.56 -5.67
CA GLU A 162 -3.53 -27.94 -6.75
C GLU A 162 -4.58 -26.94 -6.25
N ASP A 163 -4.74 -26.84 -4.93
CA ASP A 163 -5.65 -25.87 -4.34
C ASP A 163 -5.23 -24.43 -4.67
N ARG A 164 -6.22 -23.53 -4.60
CA ARG A 164 -6.01 -22.09 -4.72
C ARG A 164 -6.82 -21.35 -3.64
N PHE A 165 -6.22 -20.30 -3.10
CA PHE A 165 -6.88 -19.40 -2.16
C PHE A 165 -7.44 -18.21 -2.93
N PHE A 166 -8.74 -18.18 -3.20
CA PHE A 166 -9.37 -17.18 -4.08
C PHE A 166 -8.63 -17.00 -5.42
N GLY A 167 -8.16 -18.11 -6.01
CA GLY A 167 -7.41 -18.09 -7.26
C GLY A 167 -5.92 -17.78 -7.12
N LEU A 168 -5.37 -17.71 -5.89
CA LEU A 168 -3.97 -17.39 -5.62
C LEU A 168 -3.18 -18.65 -5.22
N GLU A 169 -1.97 -18.82 -5.78
CA GLU A 169 -0.97 -19.84 -5.40
C GLU A 169 -0.08 -19.30 -4.26
N GLU A 170 0.38 -18.07 -4.38
CA GLU A 170 1.24 -17.39 -3.41
C GLU A 170 0.67 -16.02 -3.09
N PHE A 171 0.67 -15.64 -1.82
CA PHE A 171 0.16 -14.33 -1.39
C PHE A 171 0.73 -13.95 -0.03
N SER A 172 0.45 -12.72 0.37
CA SER A 172 0.75 -12.23 1.71
C SER A 172 -0.53 -11.87 2.44
N ILE A 173 -0.55 -12.08 3.76
CA ILE A 173 -1.59 -11.58 4.65
C ILE A 173 -0.94 -10.54 5.55
N GLN A 174 -1.40 -9.31 5.51
CA GLN A 174 -0.77 -8.21 6.21
C GLN A 174 -1.78 -7.21 6.78
N ASP A 175 -1.37 -6.55 7.86
CA ASP A 175 -2.16 -5.47 8.43
C ASP A 175 -2.31 -4.34 7.40
N PRO A 176 -3.50 -3.77 7.22
CA PRO A 176 -3.76 -2.70 6.25
C PRO A 176 -2.82 -1.50 6.36
N ILE A 177 -2.33 -1.20 7.56
CA ILE A 177 -1.37 -0.11 7.82
C ILE A 177 -0.07 -0.24 7.02
N VAL A 178 0.35 -1.48 6.72
CA VAL A 178 1.64 -1.76 6.06
C VAL A 178 1.70 -1.13 4.66
N ARG A 179 0.53 -1.00 4.00
CA ARG A 179 0.38 -0.47 2.65
C ARG A 179 -0.45 0.80 2.58
N ASN A 180 -0.46 1.60 3.64
CA ASN A 180 -1.29 2.80 3.73
C ASN A 180 -2.79 2.54 3.48
N TYR A 181 -3.29 1.46 4.05
CA TYR A 181 -4.70 1.08 3.98
C TYR A 181 -5.15 0.91 2.51
N THR A 182 -6.20 1.59 2.09
CA THR A 182 -6.79 1.42 0.75
C THR A 182 -6.05 2.18 -0.36
N TRP A 183 -4.99 2.95 -0.06
CA TRP A 183 -4.27 3.74 -1.06
C TRP A 183 -3.62 2.87 -2.13
N GLU A 184 -2.94 1.80 -1.72
CA GLU A 184 -2.34 0.87 -2.66
C GLU A 184 -3.39 0.11 -3.48
N ILE A 185 -4.55 -0.21 -2.89
CA ILE A 185 -5.67 -0.81 -3.64
C ILE A 185 -6.12 0.13 -4.77
N LEU A 186 -6.20 1.44 -4.51
CA LEU A 186 -6.52 2.43 -5.54
C LEU A 186 -5.51 2.37 -6.68
N LEU A 187 -4.22 2.39 -6.37
CA LEU A 187 -3.16 2.32 -7.39
C LEU A 187 -3.30 1.08 -8.27
N HIS A 188 -3.52 -0.11 -7.68
CA HIS A 188 -3.70 -1.34 -8.45
C HIS A 188 -4.98 -1.33 -9.30
N LYS A 189 -6.07 -0.74 -8.82
CA LYS A 189 -7.29 -0.58 -9.63
C LYS A 189 -7.07 0.34 -10.83
N LEU A 190 -6.35 1.45 -10.65
CA LEU A 190 -5.98 2.34 -11.75
C LEU A 190 -5.00 1.69 -12.71
N ALA A 191 -4.02 0.93 -12.20
CA ALA A 191 -3.10 0.16 -13.02
C ALA A 191 -3.86 -0.80 -13.96
N LYS A 192 -4.79 -1.59 -13.43
CA LYS A 192 -5.62 -2.49 -14.24
C LYS A 192 -6.49 -1.74 -15.26
N LYS A 193 -7.06 -0.60 -14.88
CA LYS A 193 -7.81 0.28 -15.80
C LYS A 193 -6.96 0.73 -16.98
N GLU A 194 -5.68 1.04 -16.74
CA GLU A 194 -4.73 1.47 -17.78
C GLU A 194 -3.99 0.29 -18.45
N ASN A 195 -4.45 -0.95 -18.24
CA ASN A 195 -3.87 -2.19 -18.77
C ASN A 195 -2.41 -2.44 -18.34
N LEU A 196 -2.03 -1.97 -17.16
CA LEU A 196 -0.78 -2.32 -16.48
C LEU A 196 -0.95 -3.60 -15.65
N ILE A 197 0.16 -4.28 -15.35
CA ILE A 197 0.15 -5.45 -14.49
C ILE A 197 0.00 -5.01 -13.04
N GLY A 198 -1.20 -5.23 -12.47
CA GLY A 198 -1.55 -4.92 -11.08
C GLY A 198 -1.90 -6.16 -10.28
N LEU A 199 -1.49 -6.18 -9.00
CA LEU A 199 -1.80 -7.25 -8.07
C LEU A 199 -3.28 -7.23 -7.65
N GLU A 200 -3.82 -8.39 -7.27
CA GLU A 200 -5.04 -8.47 -6.47
C GLU A 200 -4.75 -8.14 -5.02
N ILE A 201 -5.46 -7.14 -4.48
CA ILE A 201 -5.42 -6.80 -3.05
C ILE A 201 -6.85 -6.68 -2.56
N PHE A 202 -7.20 -7.45 -1.53
CA PHE A 202 -8.55 -7.45 -0.97
C PHE A 202 -8.58 -7.70 0.54
N PRO A 203 -9.61 -7.21 1.24
CA PRO A 203 -9.77 -7.39 2.68
C PRO A 203 -10.32 -8.78 3.04
N ILE A 204 -9.91 -9.28 4.19
CA ILE A 204 -10.46 -10.47 4.86
C ILE A 204 -10.65 -10.20 6.34
N ASN A 205 -11.58 -10.93 6.97
CA ASN A 205 -11.69 -11.04 8.43
C ASN A 205 -10.79 -12.18 8.91
N LEU A 206 -9.64 -11.83 9.47
CA LEU A 206 -8.62 -12.79 9.89
C LEU A 206 -8.90 -13.35 11.28
N ILE A 207 -8.77 -14.68 11.39
CA ILE A 207 -8.73 -15.45 12.63
C ILE A 207 -7.41 -16.21 12.67
N LYS A 208 -6.77 -16.29 13.82
CA LYS A 208 -5.57 -17.11 14.05
C LYS A 208 -5.83 -18.07 15.22
N ASN A 209 -5.87 -19.37 14.94
CA ASN A 209 -6.12 -20.42 15.94
C ASN A 209 -7.32 -20.12 16.88
N GLY A 210 -8.46 -19.73 16.30
CA GLY A 210 -9.69 -19.39 17.03
C GLY A 210 -9.78 -17.94 17.53
N GLU A 211 -8.68 -17.20 17.59
CA GLU A 211 -8.67 -15.81 18.02
C GLU A 211 -9.00 -14.88 16.84
N LYS A 212 -10.03 -14.04 16.99
CA LYS A 212 -10.39 -13.01 16.01
C LYS A 212 -9.37 -11.88 16.05
N ILE A 213 -8.72 -11.62 14.92
CA ILE A 213 -7.67 -10.59 14.84
C ILE A 213 -8.24 -9.26 14.27
N GLY A 214 -9.09 -9.33 13.25
CA GLY A 214 -9.66 -8.15 12.60
C GLY A 214 -9.51 -8.18 11.09
N ILE A 215 -9.64 -7.02 10.45
CA ILE A 215 -9.50 -6.88 9.01
C ILE A 215 -8.02 -6.88 8.64
N PHE A 216 -7.65 -7.76 7.71
CA PHE A 216 -6.32 -7.86 7.11
C PHE A 216 -6.44 -7.81 5.59
N PHE A 217 -5.37 -7.42 4.91
CA PHE A 217 -5.32 -7.47 3.46
C PHE A 217 -4.55 -8.69 2.98
N VAL A 218 -5.12 -9.33 1.97
CA VAL A 218 -4.44 -10.31 1.12
C VAL A 218 -3.81 -9.53 -0.03
N GLU A 219 -2.53 -9.75 -0.29
CA GLU A 219 -1.77 -9.19 -1.41
C GLU A 219 -1.22 -10.34 -2.24
N GLU A 220 -1.58 -10.40 -3.52
CA GLU A 220 -1.15 -11.41 -4.48
C GLU A 220 0.38 -11.50 -4.58
N GLY A 221 0.90 -12.71 -4.82
CA GLY A 221 2.32 -12.95 -5.08
C GLY A 221 2.69 -12.82 -6.55
N PHE A 222 3.99 -12.91 -6.83
CA PHE A 222 4.54 -12.82 -8.19
C PHE A 222 4.60 -14.22 -8.83
N THR A 223 3.47 -14.68 -9.33
CA THR A 223 3.28 -16.00 -9.94
C THR A 223 2.76 -15.88 -11.37
N ASN A 224 2.64 -17.01 -12.06
CA ASN A 224 2.07 -17.02 -13.42
C ASN A 224 0.60 -16.61 -13.43
N GLU A 225 -0.14 -16.95 -12.37
CA GLU A 225 -1.54 -16.53 -12.22
C GLU A 225 -1.69 -15.00 -12.25
N LEU A 226 -0.74 -14.25 -11.70
CA LEU A 226 -0.70 -12.80 -11.82
C LEU A 226 -0.65 -12.36 -13.29
N LEU A 227 0.20 -12.99 -14.08
CA LEU A 227 0.35 -12.65 -15.51
C LEU A 227 -0.92 -12.97 -16.29
N GLU A 228 -1.49 -14.16 -16.09
CA GLU A 228 -2.72 -14.60 -16.73
C GLU A 228 -3.91 -13.65 -16.43
N LYS A 229 -4.10 -13.29 -15.16
CA LYS A 229 -5.15 -12.35 -14.74
C LYS A 229 -5.00 -10.95 -15.35
N ASN A 230 -3.79 -10.58 -15.72
CA ASN A 230 -3.48 -9.32 -16.38
C ASN A 230 -3.34 -9.48 -17.91
N ASN A 231 -3.86 -10.59 -18.50
CA ASN A 231 -3.80 -10.89 -19.92
C ASN A 231 -2.37 -10.92 -20.49
N ARG A 232 -1.44 -11.45 -19.73
CA ARG A 232 -0.04 -11.69 -20.13
C ARG A 232 0.24 -13.18 -20.20
N LYS A 233 1.10 -13.60 -21.15
CA LYS A 233 1.59 -14.99 -21.22
C LYS A 233 2.54 -15.28 -20.07
N GLU A 234 2.64 -16.55 -19.71
CA GLU A 234 3.64 -17.04 -18.77
C GLU A 234 5.05 -16.60 -19.20
N GLY A 235 5.83 -16.06 -18.26
CA GLY A 235 7.18 -15.59 -18.52
C GLY A 235 7.89 -15.10 -17.26
N PRO A 236 9.17 -14.75 -17.37
CA PRO A 236 9.98 -14.35 -16.22
C PRO A 236 9.47 -13.07 -15.56
N ILE A 237 9.24 -13.14 -14.26
CA ILE A 237 9.06 -11.95 -13.39
C ILE A 237 10.37 -11.71 -12.68
N ILE A 238 10.81 -10.45 -12.67
CA ILE A 238 12.13 -10.04 -12.24
C ILE A 238 11.98 -8.93 -11.19
N GLY A 239 12.75 -9.01 -10.12
CA GLY A 239 12.92 -7.95 -9.14
C GLY A 239 14.36 -7.47 -9.11
N LEU A 240 14.57 -6.22 -8.70
CA LEU A 240 15.88 -5.77 -8.31
C LEU A 240 16.13 -6.20 -6.86
N ASP A 241 17.37 -6.61 -6.53
CA ASP A 241 17.70 -7.13 -5.20
C ASP A 241 17.53 -6.03 -4.15
N GLU A 242 16.75 -6.32 -3.12
CA GLU A 242 16.51 -5.41 -1.99
C GLU A 242 17.80 -5.12 -1.19
N ASN A 243 18.74 -6.09 -1.13
CA ASN A 243 20.00 -5.90 -0.45
C ASN A 243 20.95 -4.98 -1.22
N ALA A 244 20.71 -4.79 -2.50
CA ALA A 244 21.47 -3.89 -3.37
C ALA A 244 20.97 -2.43 -3.31
N SER A 245 20.17 -2.07 -2.33
CA SER A 245 19.64 -0.70 -2.16
C SER A 245 20.72 0.40 -2.07
N MET A 246 21.97 -0.01 -1.79
CA MET A 246 23.14 0.86 -1.78
C MET A 246 23.87 0.90 -3.12
N LEU A 247 23.52 0.03 -4.09
CA LEU A 247 24.14 -0.03 -5.38
C LEU A 247 23.35 0.75 -6.40
N ASN A 248 24.03 1.59 -7.15
CA ASN A 248 23.41 2.32 -8.24
C ASN A 248 23.36 1.47 -9.51
N PHE A 249 22.36 1.71 -10.35
CA PHE A 249 22.35 1.19 -11.70
C PHE A 249 23.65 1.65 -12.43
N PRO A 250 24.33 0.80 -13.21
CA PRO A 250 23.93 -0.53 -13.64
C PRO A 250 24.46 -1.71 -12.80
N ASN A 251 24.96 -1.48 -11.60
CA ASN A 251 25.55 -2.52 -10.75
C ASN A 251 24.53 -3.29 -9.90
N LEU A 252 23.23 -3.00 -10.06
CA LEU A 252 22.14 -3.71 -9.38
C LEU A 252 22.14 -5.21 -9.73
N TYR A 253 21.78 -6.04 -8.75
CA TYR A 253 21.51 -7.46 -8.95
C TYR A 253 20.04 -7.69 -9.28
N TYR A 254 19.75 -8.81 -9.94
CA TYR A 254 18.40 -9.20 -10.33
C TYR A 254 18.04 -10.54 -9.71
N ASP A 255 16.82 -10.65 -9.21
CA ASP A 255 16.23 -11.89 -8.75
C ASP A 255 15.08 -12.28 -9.67
N PHE A 256 15.07 -13.56 -10.08
CA PHE A 256 13.95 -14.12 -10.82
C PHE A 256 12.99 -14.80 -9.85
N TYR A 257 11.73 -14.40 -9.89
CA TYR A 257 10.70 -15.06 -9.11
C TYR A 257 10.48 -16.48 -9.62
N SER A 258 10.37 -17.44 -8.67
CA SER A 258 10.20 -18.86 -9.01
C SER A 258 11.26 -19.42 -9.98
N GLU A 259 12.52 -18.97 -9.86
CA GLU A 259 13.60 -19.30 -10.79
C GLU A 259 13.72 -20.80 -11.09
N LYS A 260 13.64 -21.67 -10.08
CA LYS A 260 13.67 -23.14 -10.28
C LYS A 260 12.54 -23.65 -11.16
N LYS A 261 11.32 -23.09 -11.02
CA LYS A 261 10.15 -23.44 -11.84
C LYS A 261 10.36 -22.97 -13.28
N LEU A 262 10.91 -21.75 -13.46
CA LEU A 262 11.26 -21.19 -14.78
C LEU A 262 12.31 -22.03 -15.49
N LEU A 263 13.41 -22.37 -14.81
CA LEU A 263 14.48 -23.23 -15.37
C LEU A 263 13.97 -24.59 -15.81
N ASN A 264 13.04 -25.18 -15.07
CA ASN A 264 12.45 -26.48 -15.40
C ASN A 264 11.44 -26.42 -16.55
N LYS A 265 10.59 -25.40 -16.57
CA LYS A 265 9.47 -25.29 -17.53
C LYS A 265 9.84 -24.51 -18.79
N MET A 266 10.65 -23.46 -18.68
CA MET A 266 10.93 -22.49 -19.74
C MET A 266 12.41 -22.07 -19.77
N PRO A 267 13.37 -23.02 -19.86
CA PRO A 267 14.80 -22.71 -19.77
C PRO A 267 15.28 -21.76 -20.87
N GLY A 268 14.72 -21.87 -22.08
CA GLY A 268 15.02 -21.00 -23.20
C GLY A 268 14.61 -19.54 -22.92
N THR A 269 13.37 -19.33 -22.47
CA THR A 269 12.83 -18.00 -22.14
C THR A 269 13.60 -17.35 -20.97
N TYR A 270 13.92 -18.15 -19.94
CA TYR A 270 14.75 -17.67 -18.84
C TYR A 270 16.12 -17.17 -19.33
N LYS A 271 16.79 -17.96 -20.18
CA LYS A 271 18.10 -17.59 -20.75
C LYS A 271 18.01 -16.31 -21.58
N ILE A 272 16.98 -16.16 -22.41
CA ILE A 272 16.76 -14.97 -23.24
C ILE A 272 16.57 -13.74 -22.34
N ALA A 273 15.68 -13.80 -21.34
CA ALA A 273 15.45 -12.70 -20.41
C ALA A 273 16.72 -12.30 -19.65
N LYS A 274 17.49 -13.30 -19.17
CA LYS A 274 18.78 -13.09 -18.48
C LYS A 274 19.80 -12.41 -19.37
N ASN A 275 19.93 -12.86 -20.63
CA ASN A 275 20.83 -12.24 -21.61
C ASN A 275 20.41 -10.79 -21.90
N LYS A 276 19.09 -10.53 -22.04
CA LYS A 276 18.56 -9.19 -22.27
C LYS A 276 18.91 -8.22 -21.14
N LEU A 277 18.85 -8.68 -19.88
CA LEU A 277 19.30 -7.89 -18.72
C LEU A 277 20.81 -7.63 -18.75
N TYR A 278 21.60 -8.61 -19.17
CA TYR A 278 23.04 -8.45 -19.31
C TYR A 278 23.39 -7.44 -20.41
N GLU A 279 22.75 -7.54 -21.57
CA GLU A 279 22.89 -6.58 -22.67
C GLU A 279 22.51 -5.16 -22.25
N LEU A 280 21.36 -5.00 -21.56
CA LEU A 280 20.94 -3.72 -21.00
C LEU A 280 22.05 -3.06 -20.17
N LYS A 281 22.65 -3.84 -19.23
CA LYS A 281 23.73 -3.33 -18.36
C LYS A 281 24.96 -2.91 -19.14
N ASN A 282 25.38 -3.73 -20.11
CA ASN A 282 26.56 -3.49 -20.91
C ASN A 282 26.38 -2.30 -21.85
N ASN A 283 25.23 -2.23 -22.53
CA ASN A 283 24.94 -1.14 -23.45
C ASN A 283 24.81 0.20 -22.73
N TYR A 284 24.23 0.18 -21.53
CA TYR A 284 24.19 1.38 -20.68
C TYR A 284 25.61 1.84 -20.28
N LYS A 285 26.48 0.92 -19.83
CA LYS A 285 27.88 1.24 -19.47
C LYS A 285 28.68 1.80 -20.64
N ASN A 286 28.41 1.29 -21.84
CA ASN A 286 29.11 1.66 -23.05
C ASN A 286 28.54 2.85 -23.81
N ASN A 287 27.53 3.55 -23.22
CA ASN A 287 26.78 4.64 -23.85
C ASN A 287 26.10 4.26 -25.19
N ASN A 288 25.82 2.99 -25.40
CA ASN A 288 25.10 2.44 -26.56
C ASN A 288 23.69 1.96 -26.18
N PHE A 289 23.05 2.68 -25.27
CA PHE A 289 21.76 2.31 -24.71
C PHE A 289 20.63 3.05 -25.44
N ASN A 290 19.64 2.27 -25.90
CA ASN A 290 18.36 2.79 -26.39
C ASN A 290 17.22 2.18 -25.57
N ILE A 291 16.46 2.98 -24.88
CA ILE A 291 15.38 2.54 -23.98
C ILE A 291 14.33 1.68 -24.70
N ASN A 292 14.04 1.96 -25.96
CA ASN A 292 13.02 1.24 -26.75
C ASN A 292 13.38 -0.21 -27.01
N ASP A 293 14.67 -0.57 -26.92
CA ASP A 293 15.14 -1.94 -27.14
C ASP A 293 14.88 -2.84 -25.93
N TYR A 294 14.65 -2.26 -24.76
CA TYR A 294 14.54 -3.00 -23.49
C TYR A 294 13.20 -2.85 -22.81
N PHE A 295 12.57 -1.68 -22.87
CA PHE A 295 11.38 -1.36 -22.06
C PHE A 295 10.17 -1.07 -22.93
N ASN A 296 9.01 -1.58 -22.52
CA ASN A 296 7.74 -1.10 -23.06
C ASN A 296 7.51 0.34 -22.55
N ILE A 297 8.01 1.32 -23.32
CA ILE A 297 8.01 2.73 -22.90
C ILE A 297 6.62 3.27 -22.63
N ASP A 298 5.57 2.71 -23.23
CA ASP A 298 4.20 3.13 -23.01
C ASP A 298 3.75 2.76 -21.58
N ASP A 299 3.97 1.53 -21.18
CA ASP A 299 3.58 1.05 -19.84
C ASP A 299 4.42 1.69 -18.73
N TRP A 300 5.72 1.90 -18.97
CA TRP A 300 6.57 2.61 -18.01
C TRP A 300 6.17 4.09 -17.87
N ALA A 301 5.80 4.76 -18.95
CA ALA A 301 5.31 6.12 -18.91
C ALA A 301 4.00 6.25 -18.11
N LYS A 302 3.07 5.31 -18.28
CA LYS A 302 1.84 5.22 -17.45
C LYS A 302 2.17 5.01 -15.97
N LEU A 303 3.08 4.08 -15.64
CA LEU A 303 3.50 3.84 -14.27
C LEU A 303 3.99 5.13 -13.61
N PHE A 304 4.93 5.83 -14.25
CA PHE A 304 5.51 7.04 -13.68
C PHE A 304 4.48 8.18 -13.57
N ALA A 305 3.61 8.35 -14.56
CA ALA A 305 2.55 9.36 -14.51
C ALA A 305 1.50 9.07 -13.40
N LEU A 306 1.10 7.81 -13.19
CA LEU A 306 0.24 7.42 -12.07
C LEU A 306 0.95 7.62 -10.73
N THR A 307 2.25 7.33 -10.67
CA THR A 307 3.08 7.56 -9.49
C THR A 307 3.11 9.04 -9.11
N ASP A 308 3.27 9.92 -10.09
CA ASP A 308 3.25 11.37 -9.85
C ASP A 308 1.90 11.83 -9.34
N LEU A 309 0.79 11.37 -9.92
CA LEU A 309 -0.54 11.74 -9.46
C LEU A 309 -0.82 11.25 -8.04
N LEU A 310 -0.47 10.00 -7.74
CA LEU A 310 -0.78 9.38 -6.45
C LEU A 310 0.33 9.54 -5.40
N THR A 311 1.46 10.14 -5.74
CA THR A 311 2.66 10.26 -4.88
C THR A 311 3.19 8.91 -4.37
N THR A 312 3.14 7.86 -5.21
CA THR A 312 3.49 6.49 -4.85
C THR A 312 4.93 6.10 -5.24
N TYR A 313 5.86 7.01 -5.03
CA TYR A 313 7.26 6.90 -5.51
C TYR A 313 8.03 5.69 -4.99
N HIS A 314 7.66 5.17 -3.82
CA HIS A 314 8.34 4.02 -3.23
C HIS A 314 8.31 2.78 -4.14
N GLY A 315 7.22 2.57 -4.87
CA GLY A 315 7.06 1.46 -5.82
C GLY A 315 7.97 1.53 -7.05
N THR A 316 8.57 2.69 -7.31
CA THR A 316 9.42 2.92 -8.51
C THR A 316 10.92 2.91 -8.21
N VAL A 317 11.33 2.88 -6.93
CA VAL A 317 12.76 2.80 -6.57
C VAL A 317 13.30 1.37 -6.75
N PRO A 318 14.59 1.18 -7.04
CA PRO A 318 15.16 -0.12 -7.40
C PRO A 318 14.77 -1.28 -6.49
N LYS A 319 14.79 -1.09 -5.18
CA LYS A 319 14.46 -2.16 -4.23
C LYS A 319 13.01 -2.67 -4.33
N SER A 320 12.09 -1.82 -4.80
CA SER A 320 10.66 -2.16 -4.90
C SER A 320 10.24 -2.51 -6.32
N VAL A 321 10.99 -2.07 -7.34
CA VAL A 321 10.67 -2.30 -8.74
C VAL A 321 10.57 -3.78 -9.06
N LYS A 322 9.46 -4.14 -9.72
CA LYS A 322 9.23 -5.45 -10.31
C LYS A 322 8.81 -5.27 -11.76
N PHE A 323 9.23 -6.19 -12.62
CA PHE A 323 8.88 -6.15 -14.03
C PHE A 323 8.82 -7.55 -14.62
N TYR A 324 8.09 -7.68 -15.68
CA TYR A 324 7.85 -8.89 -16.43
C TYR A 324 8.57 -8.82 -17.78
N TYR A 325 9.24 -9.90 -18.17
CA TYR A 325 9.76 -10.04 -19.52
C TYR A 325 8.65 -10.59 -20.42
N ASN A 326 8.11 -9.74 -21.29
CA ASN A 326 7.07 -10.15 -22.24
C ASN A 326 7.68 -10.97 -23.38
N VAL A 327 7.34 -12.26 -23.42
CA VAL A 327 7.89 -13.22 -24.40
C VAL A 327 7.46 -12.93 -25.85
N ASN A 328 6.38 -12.17 -26.06
CA ASN A 328 5.89 -11.82 -27.38
C ASN A 328 6.61 -10.61 -27.97
N THR A 329 6.94 -9.63 -27.13
CA THR A 329 7.55 -8.36 -27.57
C THR A 329 9.04 -8.31 -27.33
N GLY A 330 9.57 -9.16 -26.43
CA GLY A 330 10.96 -9.11 -25.97
C GLY A 330 11.29 -7.91 -25.08
N LEU A 331 10.27 -7.23 -24.54
CA LEU A 331 10.41 -6.01 -23.73
C LEU A 331 10.06 -6.27 -22.26
N PHE A 332 10.62 -5.44 -21.38
CA PHE A 332 10.29 -5.42 -19.96
C PHE A 332 9.07 -4.51 -19.71
N GLU A 333 8.02 -5.06 -19.12
CA GLU A 333 6.80 -4.37 -18.69
C GLU A 333 6.80 -4.21 -17.17
N PRO A 334 6.41 -3.05 -16.61
CA PRO A 334 6.40 -2.85 -15.16
C PRO A 334 5.27 -3.65 -14.51
N ILE A 335 5.53 -4.12 -13.29
CA ILE A 335 4.50 -4.65 -12.38
C ILE A 335 4.34 -3.65 -11.25
N ILE A 336 3.11 -3.23 -11.01
CA ILE A 336 2.79 -2.32 -9.92
C ILE A 336 2.98 -3.05 -8.59
N PHE A 337 3.76 -2.46 -7.70
CA PHE A 337 4.04 -3.04 -6.38
C PHE A 337 4.54 -1.97 -5.41
N ASP A 338 4.26 -2.14 -4.11
CA ASP A 338 4.77 -1.33 -3.00
C ASP A 338 4.51 0.19 -3.17
N GLY A 339 3.35 0.50 -3.76
CA GLY A 339 2.92 1.84 -4.11
C GLY A 339 2.21 2.58 -2.98
N HIS A 340 2.73 2.51 -1.76
CA HIS A 340 2.17 3.28 -0.66
C HIS A 340 2.44 4.78 -0.84
N LYS A 341 1.51 5.60 -0.36
CA LYS A 341 1.60 7.06 -0.47
C LYS A 341 2.91 7.56 0.16
N GLY A 342 3.65 8.39 -0.56
CA GLY A 342 4.83 9.08 -0.03
C GLY A 342 4.46 10.14 1.01
N GLY A 343 5.41 10.46 1.88
CA GLY A 343 5.28 11.55 2.86
C GLY A 343 5.38 12.94 2.21
N ASP A 344 5.41 13.97 3.05
CA ASP A 344 5.42 15.37 2.64
C ASP A 344 6.58 15.76 1.71
N ASN A 345 7.66 14.97 1.69
CA ASN A 345 8.83 15.19 0.83
C ASN A 345 8.52 15.17 -0.68
N TYR A 346 7.36 14.63 -1.08
CA TYR A 346 6.99 14.51 -2.49
C TYR A 346 5.84 15.45 -2.90
N GLN A 347 5.39 16.33 -2.04
CA GLN A 347 4.21 17.18 -2.33
C GLN A 347 4.40 18.06 -3.57
N LYS A 348 5.62 18.54 -3.81
CA LYS A 348 5.95 19.43 -4.94
C LYS A 348 6.71 18.73 -6.06
N PHE A 349 7.20 17.52 -5.84
CA PHE A 349 8.02 16.79 -6.78
C PHE A 349 7.19 16.04 -7.82
N ILE A 350 7.64 16.05 -9.09
CA ILE A 350 7.26 15.12 -10.15
C ILE A 350 8.51 14.66 -10.89
N PHE A 351 8.46 13.53 -11.58
CA PHE A 351 9.63 13.01 -12.32
C PHE A 351 10.14 13.95 -13.40
N LEU A 352 9.31 14.83 -13.95
CA LEU A 352 9.72 15.87 -14.90
C LEU A 352 10.81 16.80 -14.32
N ASP A 353 10.85 16.98 -12.99
CA ASP A 353 11.87 17.79 -12.31
C ASP A 353 13.28 17.20 -12.48
N LEU A 354 13.40 15.89 -12.69
CA LEU A 354 14.69 15.24 -12.98
C LEU A 354 15.24 15.65 -14.36
N VAL A 355 14.35 15.82 -15.35
CA VAL A 355 14.71 16.23 -16.72
C VAL A 355 15.17 17.70 -16.75
N ASN A 356 14.49 18.55 -15.98
CA ASN A 356 14.71 19.98 -16.00
C ASN A 356 15.96 20.43 -15.20
N SER A 357 16.68 19.47 -14.57
CA SER A 357 17.85 19.75 -13.75
C SER A 357 17.59 20.84 -12.67
N VAL A 358 16.35 20.99 -12.24
CA VAL A 358 16.04 21.80 -11.08
C VAL A 358 16.84 21.22 -9.94
N ASN A 359 17.57 22.07 -9.21
CA ASN A 359 18.32 21.68 -8.00
C ASN A 359 17.32 21.10 -6.99
N THR A 360 16.95 19.82 -7.21
CA THR A 360 16.10 19.09 -6.30
C THR A 360 16.95 18.79 -5.07
N ASN A 361 16.76 19.58 -4.02
CA ASN A 361 17.33 19.25 -2.73
C ASN A 361 16.81 17.85 -2.37
N ASN A 362 17.67 16.98 -1.83
CA ASN A 362 17.30 15.62 -1.39
C ASN A 362 16.07 15.60 -0.46
N GLN A 363 15.69 16.74 0.10
CA GLN A 363 14.48 16.92 0.91
C GLN A 363 13.17 16.92 0.10
N GLU A 364 13.19 17.29 -1.19
CA GLU A 364 11.97 17.37 -2.02
C GLU A 364 11.68 16.10 -2.83
N CYS A 365 12.69 15.28 -3.09
CA CYS A 365 12.57 14.07 -3.94
C CYS A 365 12.93 12.76 -3.21
N GLY A 366 13.27 12.81 -1.94
CA GLY A 366 13.49 11.66 -1.07
C GLY A 366 14.30 10.52 -1.72
N PHE A 367 13.76 9.31 -1.71
CA PHE A 367 14.41 8.13 -2.29
C PHE A 367 14.65 8.22 -3.79
N VAL A 368 13.87 9.00 -4.53
CA VAL A 368 14.06 9.16 -5.98
C VAL A 368 15.42 9.77 -6.28
N CYS A 369 15.80 10.80 -5.53
CA CYS A 369 17.10 11.46 -5.70
C CYS A 369 18.29 10.61 -5.26
N GLN A 370 18.08 9.62 -4.40
CA GLN A 370 19.12 8.66 -4.02
C GLN A 370 19.44 7.65 -5.13
N HIS A 371 18.54 7.48 -6.10
CA HIS A 371 18.63 6.52 -7.18
C HIS A 371 18.57 7.17 -8.57
N LYS A 372 19.20 8.33 -8.75
CA LYS A 372 19.17 9.10 -9.99
C LYS A 372 19.57 8.29 -11.22
N GLU A 373 20.58 7.43 -11.12
CA GLU A 373 21.06 6.63 -12.25
C GLU A 373 19.99 5.65 -12.75
N TRP A 374 19.16 5.10 -11.85
CA TRP A 374 18.04 4.27 -12.24
C TRP A 374 16.98 5.09 -13.02
N PHE A 375 16.64 6.26 -12.53
CA PHE A 375 15.65 7.11 -13.20
C PHE A 375 16.17 7.74 -14.49
N ASN A 376 17.48 7.98 -14.62
CA ASN A 376 18.10 8.46 -15.86
C ASN A 376 17.93 7.51 -17.04
N ILE A 377 17.70 6.20 -16.80
CA ILE A 377 17.32 5.25 -17.85
C ILE A 377 16.09 5.77 -18.62
N PHE A 378 15.15 6.41 -17.93
CA PHE A 378 13.89 6.88 -18.46
C PHE A 378 13.91 8.39 -18.72
N PHE A 379 14.38 9.17 -17.77
CA PHE A 379 14.27 10.64 -17.75
C PHE A 379 15.49 11.37 -18.29
N ASP A 380 16.36 10.69 -19.05
CA ASP A 380 17.39 11.38 -19.85
C ASP A 380 16.73 12.16 -20.99
N LYS A 381 17.17 13.41 -21.24
CA LYS A 381 16.70 14.27 -22.33
C LYS A 381 16.78 13.62 -23.71
N LYS A 382 17.66 12.63 -23.89
CA LYS A 382 17.78 11.86 -25.13
C LYS A 382 16.59 10.94 -25.41
N ASN A 383 15.85 10.56 -24.38
CA ASN A 383 14.72 9.64 -24.47
C ASN A 383 13.41 10.35 -24.91
N VAL A 384 13.47 11.11 -26.00
CA VAL A 384 12.36 11.96 -26.45
C VAL A 384 11.04 11.20 -26.58
N ASN A 385 11.06 9.98 -27.14
CA ASN A 385 9.86 9.17 -27.30
C ASN A 385 9.21 8.79 -25.97
N PHE A 386 10.01 8.43 -24.98
CA PHE A 386 9.53 8.14 -23.64
C PHE A 386 8.98 9.39 -22.96
N LEU A 387 9.70 10.51 -23.03
CA LEU A 387 9.30 11.77 -22.40
C LEU A 387 7.97 12.29 -22.99
N ASN A 388 7.78 12.18 -24.30
CA ASN A 388 6.51 12.56 -24.95
C ASN A 388 5.34 11.69 -24.45
N LYS A 389 5.54 10.36 -24.31
CA LYS A 389 4.51 9.47 -23.75
C LYS A 389 4.22 9.78 -22.29
N TYR A 390 5.26 10.02 -21.50
CA TYR A 390 5.10 10.38 -20.10
C TYR A 390 4.32 11.70 -19.92
N LEU A 391 4.65 12.74 -20.69
CA LEU A 391 3.90 14.01 -20.70
C LEU A 391 2.45 13.82 -21.10
N PHE A 392 2.20 13.03 -22.16
CA PHE A 392 0.84 12.68 -22.59
C PHE A 392 0.04 12.02 -21.44
N TYR A 393 0.63 11.07 -20.71
CA TYR A 393 -0.05 10.42 -19.59
C TYR A 393 -0.17 11.32 -18.37
N LEU A 394 0.78 12.20 -18.11
CA LEU A 394 0.65 13.23 -17.06
C LEU A 394 -0.57 14.11 -17.32
N GLU A 395 -0.71 14.64 -18.53
CA GLU A 395 -1.85 15.46 -18.93
C GLU A 395 -3.17 14.68 -18.82
N LYS A 396 -3.21 13.45 -19.37
CA LYS A 396 -4.39 12.57 -19.29
C LYS A 396 -4.81 12.35 -17.83
N PHE A 397 -3.88 11.93 -16.95
CA PHE A 397 -4.20 11.52 -15.59
C PHE A 397 -4.46 12.70 -14.66
N SER A 398 -3.92 13.88 -14.95
CA SER A 398 -4.22 15.11 -14.21
C SER A 398 -5.46 15.85 -14.73
N SER A 399 -6.13 15.32 -15.75
CA SER A 399 -7.36 15.92 -16.28
C SER A 399 -8.52 15.82 -15.28
N GLU A 400 -9.42 16.81 -15.33
CA GLU A 400 -10.62 16.83 -14.47
C GLU A 400 -11.50 15.57 -14.64
N ASN A 401 -11.60 15.08 -15.88
CA ASN A 401 -12.36 13.87 -16.17
C ASN A 401 -11.75 12.64 -15.49
N TYR A 402 -10.42 12.50 -15.54
CA TYR A 402 -9.76 11.38 -14.90
C TYR A 402 -9.88 11.43 -13.37
N ILE A 403 -9.79 12.62 -12.78
CA ILE A 403 -10.04 12.81 -11.33
C ILE A 403 -11.49 12.44 -10.95
N LYS A 404 -12.48 12.77 -11.77
CA LYS A 404 -13.88 12.33 -11.57
C LYS A 404 -14.02 10.80 -11.63
N GLU A 405 -13.30 10.14 -12.54
CA GLU A 405 -13.28 8.67 -12.62
C GLU A 405 -12.65 8.04 -11.37
N ILE A 406 -11.51 8.57 -10.91
CA ILE A 406 -10.89 8.12 -9.64
C ILE A 406 -11.89 8.26 -8.49
N ASN A 407 -12.58 9.39 -8.39
CA ASN A 407 -13.60 9.60 -7.36
C ASN A 407 -14.71 8.53 -7.41
N SER A 408 -15.17 8.20 -8.60
CA SER A 408 -16.17 7.13 -8.79
C SER A 408 -15.66 5.77 -8.27
N ILE A 409 -14.40 5.43 -8.53
CA ILE A 409 -13.76 4.20 -8.00
C ILE A 409 -13.67 4.25 -6.48
N ILE A 410 -13.26 5.38 -5.90
CA ILE A 410 -13.16 5.56 -4.45
C ILE A 410 -14.53 5.34 -3.80
N ILE A 411 -15.55 6.03 -4.29
CA ILE A 411 -16.90 5.95 -3.75
C ILE A 411 -17.45 4.52 -3.83
N LYS A 412 -17.33 3.89 -4.98
CA LYS A 412 -17.93 2.58 -5.27
C LYS A 412 -17.21 1.44 -4.57
N ASP A 413 -15.88 1.43 -4.62
CA ASP A 413 -15.09 0.24 -4.31
C ASP A 413 -14.32 0.35 -2.99
N LEU A 414 -13.97 1.55 -2.54
CA LEU A 414 -13.03 1.72 -1.43
C LEU A 414 -13.66 2.30 -0.16
N ASN A 415 -14.68 3.13 -0.29
CA ASN A 415 -15.29 3.78 0.88
C ASN A 415 -15.88 2.78 1.88
N HIS A 416 -16.46 1.66 1.40
CA HIS A 416 -16.97 0.64 2.30
C HIS A 416 -15.86 -0.07 3.07
N ILE A 417 -14.69 -0.30 2.43
CA ILE A 417 -13.51 -0.88 3.10
C ILE A 417 -13.01 0.08 4.17
N ASN A 418 -12.85 1.36 3.85
CA ASN A 418 -12.42 2.38 4.81
C ASN A 418 -13.38 2.49 6.00
N LYS A 419 -14.69 2.54 5.76
CA LYS A 419 -15.70 2.54 6.83
C LYS A 419 -15.60 1.30 7.73
N SER A 420 -15.39 0.13 7.14
CA SER A 420 -15.21 -1.11 7.89
C SER A 420 -13.91 -1.12 8.71
N LEU A 421 -12.83 -0.55 8.16
CA LEU A 421 -11.57 -0.36 8.89
C LEU A 421 -11.77 0.57 10.09
N TYR A 422 -12.45 1.71 9.92
CA TYR A 422 -12.77 2.61 11.02
C TYR A 422 -13.64 1.95 12.09
N ALA A 423 -14.64 1.17 11.72
CA ALA A 423 -15.51 0.46 12.68
C ALA A 423 -14.75 -0.62 13.49
N ASN A 424 -13.72 -1.22 12.91
CA ASN A 424 -12.88 -2.20 13.60
C ASN A 424 -11.74 -1.58 14.42
N LEU A 425 -11.58 -0.27 14.39
CA LEU A 425 -10.64 0.46 15.26
C LEU A 425 -11.31 0.70 16.62
N ALA A 426 -11.49 -0.36 17.42
CA ALA A 426 -12.03 -0.17 18.77
C ALA A 426 -11.08 0.74 19.59
N PRO A 427 -11.62 1.68 20.38
CA PRO A 427 -10.81 2.54 21.24
C PRO A 427 -9.86 1.77 22.16
N SER A 428 -10.24 0.55 22.56
CA SER A 428 -9.42 -0.33 23.40
C SER A 428 -8.27 -1.01 22.67
N ASP A 429 -8.38 -1.25 21.33
CA ASP A 429 -7.47 -2.20 20.68
C ASP A 429 -6.65 -1.63 19.53
N GLY A 430 -6.92 -0.44 19.05
CA GLY A 430 -6.48 -0.24 17.72
C GLY A 430 -5.89 1.08 17.28
N VAL A 431 -6.68 2.12 17.15
CA VAL A 431 -6.23 3.41 16.58
C VAL A 431 -5.08 3.96 17.39
N PHE A 432 -5.25 3.94 18.70
CA PHE A 432 -4.30 4.53 19.63
C PHE A 432 -3.04 3.68 19.82
N TYR A 433 -3.14 2.37 19.61
CA TYR A 433 -2.01 1.46 19.73
C TYR A 433 -1.10 1.48 18.50
N LYS A 434 -1.69 1.55 17.30
CA LYS A 434 -0.95 1.55 16.04
C LYS A 434 -0.36 2.92 15.70
N GLY A 435 -0.88 3.99 16.26
CA GLY A 435 -0.44 5.36 15.99
C GLY A 435 -0.76 5.86 14.57
N PHE A 436 -1.62 5.13 13.84
CA PHE A 436 -2.06 5.46 12.49
C PHE A 436 -3.56 5.28 12.38
N LEU A 437 -4.16 6.09 11.54
CA LEU A 437 -5.58 6.05 11.23
C LEU A 437 -5.78 5.59 9.79
N PRO A 438 -6.87 4.90 9.46
CA PRO A 438 -7.20 4.60 8.08
C PRO A 438 -7.20 5.87 7.25
N TYR A 439 -6.60 5.78 6.07
CA TYR A 439 -6.53 6.94 5.19
C TYR A 439 -7.92 7.37 4.77
N HIS A 440 -8.24 8.64 4.99
CA HIS A 440 -9.41 9.26 4.43
C HIS A 440 -9.05 9.82 3.05
N PHE A 441 -9.76 9.35 1.98
CA PHE A 441 -9.54 9.88 0.64
C PHE A 441 -10.09 11.32 0.58
N ASP A 442 -9.20 12.27 0.71
CA ASP A 442 -9.50 13.66 0.42
C ASP A 442 -9.31 13.90 -1.08
N LEU A 443 -10.43 14.10 -1.79
CA LEU A 443 -10.41 14.47 -3.21
C LEU A 443 -9.69 15.79 -3.46
N ASN A 444 -9.68 16.70 -2.48
CA ASN A 444 -8.94 17.95 -2.59
C ASN A 444 -7.46 17.67 -2.78
N HIS A 445 -6.91 16.67 -2.08
CA HIS A 445 -5.50 16.29 -2.26
C HIS A 445 -5.20 15.86 -3.70
N LEU A 446 -6.02 15.00 -4.30
CA LEU A 446 -5.84 14.57 -5.70
C LEU A 446 -6.04 15.72 -6.68
N THR A 447 -7.01 16.60 -6.42
CA THR A 447 -7.25 17.79 -7.24
C THR A 447 -6.10 18.78 -7.17
N GLU A 448 -5.56 19.05 -5.98
CA GLU A 448 -4.39 19.92 -5.81
C GLU A 448 -3.15 19.31 -6.47
N ARG A 449 -2.99 17.99 -6.38
CA ARG A 449 -1.91 17.29 -7.04
C ARG A 449 -2.02 17.38 -8.57
N ALA A 450 -3.22 17.20 -9.13
CA ALA A 450 -3.48 17.38 -10.55
C ALA A 450 -3.19 18.82 -11.02
N LYS A 451 -3.59 19.84 -10.26
CA LYS A 451 -3.26 21.24 -10.54
C LYS A 451 -1.74 21.48 -10.54
N LEU A 452 -1.01 20.93 -9.57
CA LEU A 452 0.45 21.03 -9.52
C LEU A 452 1.08 20.44 -10.79
N ILE A 453 0.62 19.26 -11.21
CA ILE A 453 1.11 18.60 -12.43
C ILE A 453 0.85 19.50 -13.64
N ASN A 454 -0.39 19.97 -13.81
CA ASN A 454 -0.76 20.85 -14.94
C ASN A 454 0.09 22.12 -14.98
N ASN A 455 0.35 22.75 -13.82
CA ASN A 455 1.20 23.95 -13.76
C ASN A 455 2.69 23.68 -14.09
N LYS A 456 3.14 22.43 -14.03
CA LYS A 456 4.52 22.07 -14.35
C LYS A 456 4.70 21.62 -15.80
N ILE A 457 3.65 21.19 -16.48
CA ILE A 457 3.69 20.76 -17.88
C ILE A 457 3.32 21.87 -18.86
N HIS A 458 2.62 22.89 -18.41
CA HIS A 458 2.26 24.11 -19.16
C HIS A 458 3.03 25.32 -18.61
#